data_7568ed5d75f58662d444d6b597569ddd
#
_entry.id   7568ed5d75f58662d444d6b597569ddd
#
_cell.length_a   1.000
_cell.length_b   1.000
_cell.length_c   1.000
_cell.angle_alpha   90.00
_cell.angle_beta   90.00
_cell.angle_gamma   90.00
#
_symmetry.space_group_name_H-M   'P 1'
#
loop_
_entity.id
_entity.type
_entity.pdbx_description
1 polymer ?
#
loop_
_entity_poly.entity_id
_entity_poly.type
_entity_poly.pdbx_seq_one_letter_code
_entity_poly.pdbx_strand_id
1 'polypeptide(L)'
;MKAANFNFKTTEKKMDGMTVFNSNKVDTKKQSMFFGQPLGVQRYDQYKYPTFDRLTQQQLGYFWRPEEVSLQKDRSDYASLRPEQKHIFTSNLKYQILLDSVQGRGPGMAFLPYCSLPELEACM
;
A
#
# COMPACT_ATOMS: atom_id res chain seq x y z
N MET A 1 28.61 -8.98 19.41
CA MET A 1 27.47 -9.27 18.53
C MET A 1 27.86 -8.93 17.10
N LYS A 2 28.05 -9.93 16.23
CA LYS A 2 28.38 -9.71 14.81
C LYS A 2 27.07 -9.39 14.08
N ALA A 3 27.00 -8.21 13.46
CA ALA A 3 25.90 -7.86 12.58
C ALA A 3 25.83 -8.86 11.44
N ALA A 4 24.68 -9.50 11.27
CA ALA A 4 24.42 -10.39 10.13
C ALA A 4 24.33 -9.49 8.88
N ASN A 5 25.32 -9.60 7.99
CA ASN A 5 25.24 -8.99 6.66
C ASN A 5 24.14 -9.71 5.87
N PHE A 6 22.96 -9.13 5.85
CA PHE A 6 21.92 -9.51 4.91
C PHE A 6 22.32 -8.99 3.52
N ASN A 7 22.99 -9.82 2.75
CA ASN A 7 23.20 -9.60 1.34
C ASN A 7 21.86 -9.80 0.62
N PHE A 8 21.10 -8.74 0.45
CA PHE A 8 20.06 -8.68 -0.57
C PHE A 8 20.79 -8.76 -1.92
N LYS A 9 20.99 -9.95 -2.46
CA LYS A 9 21.14 -10.10 -3.90
C LYS A 9 19.82 -9.66 -4.51
N THR A 10 19.71 -8.39 -4.84
CA THR A 10 18.77 -7.92 -5.86
C THR A 10 19.14 -8.67 -7.13
N THR A 11 18.51 -9.81 -7.35
CA THR A 11 18.37 -10.31 -8.70
C THR A 11 17.55 -9.21 -9.39
N GLU A 12 18.24 -8.31 -10.08
CA GLU A 12 17.67 -7.49 -11.13
C GLU A 12 17.13 -8.44 -12.18
N LYS A 13 16.00 -9.05 -11.89
CA LYS A 13 15.16 -9.60 -12.93
C LYS A 13 14.64 -8.36 -13.61
N LYS A 14 15.34 -7.92 -14.68
CA LYS A 14 14.88 -6.90 -15.60
C LYS A 14 13.38 -7.07 -15.70
N MET A 15 12.63 -6.01 -15.43
CA MET A 15 11.17 -5.97 -15.62
C MET A 15 10.90 -5.93 -17.13
N ASP A 16 11.45 -6.93 -17.85
CA ASP A 16 11.25 -7.11 -19.27
C ASP A 16 9.79 -7.47 -19.47
N GLY A 17 9.00 -6.50 -19.85
CA GLY A 17 7.61 -6.65 -20.21
C GLY A 17 6.61 -5.81 -19.43
N MET A 18 6.99 -5.14 -18.34
CA MET A 18 6.09 -4.18 -17.69
C MET A 18 6.11 -2.87 -18.48
N THR A 19 5.03 -2.59 -19.16
CA THR A 19 4.82 -1.34 -19.88
C THR A 19 3.54 -0.68 -19.38
N VAL A 20 3.55 0.66 -19.32
CA VAL A 20 2.36 1.45 -18.99
C VAL A 20 1.23 1.21 -19.99
N PHE A 21 1.60 0.95 -21.24
CA PHE A 21 0.64 0.61 -22.28
C PHE A 21 0.81 -0.85 -22.71
N ASN A 22 -0.12 -1.70 -22.25
CA ASN A 22 -0.21 -3.09 -22.64
C ASN A 22 -1.63 -3.41 -23.10
N SER A 23 -1.81 -3.70 -24.39
CA SER A 23 -3.10 -4.03 -24.99
C SER A 23 -3.36 -5.55 -25.08
N ASN A 24 -2.48 -6.37 -24.52
CA ASN A 24 -2.64 -7.82 -24.55
C ASN A 24 -3.94 -8.24 -23.86
N LYS A 25 -4.64 -9.17 -24.47
CA LYS A 25 -5.84 -9.80 -23.87
C LYS A 25 -5.39 -10.97 -23.02
N VAL A 26 -5.48 -10.79 -21.71
CA VAL A 26 -5.13 -11.83 -20.73
C VAL A 26 -6.40 -12.41 -20.13
N ASP A 27 -6.50 -13.74 -20.08
CA ASP A 27 -7.56 -14.42 -19.33
C ASP A 27 -7.23 -14.38 -17.83
N THR A 28 -7.75 -13.37 -17.14
CA THR A 28 -7.47 -13.13 -15.72
C THR A 28 -7.89 -14.30 -14.83
N LYS A 29 -8.94 -15.06 -15.21
CA LYS A 29 -9.40 -16.21 -14.42
C LYS A 29 -8.37 -17.33 -14.34
N LYS A 30 -7.46 -17.40 -15.31
CA LYS A 30 -6.38 -18.41 -15.34
C LYS A 30 -5.08 -17.93 -14.70
N GLN A 31 -4.96 -16.65 -14.38
CA GLN A 31 -3.74 -16.10 -13.80
C GLN A 31 -3.62 -16.42 -12.30
N SER A 32 -2.38 -16.47 -11.80
CA SER A 32 -2.09 -16.38 -10.36
C SER A 32 -2.31 -14.94 -9.87
N MET A 33 -2.36 -14.72 -8.57
CA MET A 33 -2.44 -13.36 -8.02
C MET A 33 -1.19 -12.53 -8.35
N PHE A 34 -0.03 -13.17 -8.29
CA PHE A 34 1.27 -12.57 -8.57
C PHE A 34 2.06 -13.44 -9.54
N PHE A 35 3.02 -12.85 -10.22
CA PHE A 35 3.99 -13.51 -11.11
C PHE A 35 3.34 -14.23 -12.32
N GLY A 36 2.12 -13.87 -12.67
CA GLY A 36 1.50 -14.27 -13.92
C GLY A 36 1.93 -13.40 -15.10
N GLN A 37 1.09 -13.32 -16.12
CA GLN A 37 1.34 -12.41 -17.23
C GLN A 37 1.11 -10.95 -16.79
N PRO A 38 1.85 -9.98 -17.33
CA PRO A 38 1.64 -8.57 -17.05
C PRO A 38 0.19 -8.16 -17.34
N LEU A 39 -0.34 -7.29 -16.50
CA LEU A 39 -1.69 -6.74 -16.67
C LEU A 39 -1.79 -5.99 -18.00
N GLY A 40 -2.83 -6.32 -18.74
CA GLY A 40 -3.23 -5.63 -19.96
C GLY A 40 -4.35 -4.62 -19.70
N VAL A 41 -5.32 -4.60 -20.61
CA VAL A 41 -6.53 -3.78 -20.44
C VAL A 41 -7.33 -4.27 -19.23
N GLN A 42 -7.68 -3.37 -18.32
CA GLN A 42 -8.48 -3.65 -17.13
C GLN A 42 -9.89 -4.17 -17.52
N ARG A 43 -10.24 -5.34 -17.03
CA ARG A 43 -11.51 -5.99 -17.27
C ARG A 43 -12.33 -6.07 -15.98
N TYR A 44 -13.10 -5.03 -15.70
CA TYR A 44 -13.94 -4.93 -14.50
C TYR A 44 -15.15 -5.86 -14.50
N ASP A 45 -15.42 -6.53 -15.62
CA ASP A 45 -16.47 -7.54 -15.80
C ASP A 45 -16.00 -8.98 -15.52
N GLN A 46 -14.71 -9.20 -15.29
CA GLN A 46 -14.11 -10.54 -15.20
C GLN A 46 -13.13 -10.66 -14.03
N TYR A 47 -13.67 -10.72 -12.84
CA TYR A 47 -12.87 -10.96 -11.64
C TYR A 47 -12.70 -12.45 -11.35
N LYS A 48 -11.49 -12.83 -10.94
CA LYS A 48 -11.21 -14.14 -10.39
C LYS A 48 -11.61 -14.19 -8.91
N TYR A 49 -11.33 -13.13 -8.19
CA TYR A 49 -11.61 -12.98 -6.77
C TYR A 49 -12.42 -11.71 -6.49
N PRO A 50 -13.76 -11.75 -6.60
CA PRO A 50 -14.63 -10.59 -6.35
C PRO A 50 -14.48 -9.97 -4.96
N THR A 51 -13.83 -10.71 -4.05
CA THR A 51 -13.55 -10.21 -2.70
C THR A 51 -12.66 -8.97 -2.72
N PHE A 52 -11.68 -8.90 -3.63
CA PHE A 52 -10.82 -7.72 -3.72
C PHE A 52 -11.58 -6.49 -4.21
N ASP A 53 -12.49 -6.65 -5.15
CA ASP A 53 -13.37 -5.56 -5.57
C ASP A 53 -14.23 -5.04 -4.40
N ARG A 54 -14.83 -5.95 -3.61
CA ARG A 54 -15.59 -5.55 -2.40
C ARG A 54 -14.71 -4.81 -1.39
N LEU A 55 -13.47 -5.26 -1.18
CA LEU A 55 -12.53 -4.58 -0.30
C LEU A 55 -12.17 -3.18 -0.81
N THR A 56 -11.97 -3.03 -2.11
CA THR A 56 -11.74 -1.72 -2.74
C THR A 56 -12.92 -0.78 -2.47
N GLN A 57 -14.16 -1.23 -2.69
CA GLN A 57 -15.35 -0.43 -2.43
C GLN A 57 -15.49 -0.07 -0.94
N GLN A 58 -15.15 -1.00 -0.06
CA GLN A 58 -15.16 -0.75 1.38
C GLN A 58 -14.09 0.28 1.80
N GLN A 59 -12.89 0.19 1.24
CA GLN A 59 -11.81 1.16 1.49
C GLN A 59 -12.20 2.58 1.03
N LEU A 60 -12.83 2.70 -0.15
CA LEU A 60 -13.35 3.97 -0.63
C LEU A 60 -14.42 4.56 0.30
N GLY A 61 -15.23 3.70 0.93
CA GLY A 61 -16.23 4.11 1.91
C GLY A 61 -15.63 4.61 3.23
N TYR A 62 -14.37 4.29 3.53
CA TYR A 62 -13.66 4.74 4.72
C TYR A 62 -12.82 6.00 4.49
N PHE A 63 -12.89 6.58 3.29
CA PHE A 63 -12.18 7.81 3.00
C PHE A 63 -12.64 8.94 3.93
N TRP A 64 -11.70 9.59 4.59
CA TRP A 64 -11.94 10.73 5.47
C TRP A 64 -10.90 11.82 5.20
N ARG A 65 -11.22 13.03 5.58
CA ARG A 65 -10.34 14.18 5.47
C ARG A 65 -9.89 14.65 6.86
N PRO A 66 -8.66 15.13 7.02
CA PRO A 66 -8.18 15.63 8.31
C PRO A 66 -9.07 16.71 8.91
N GLU A 67 -9.72 17.53 8.07
CA GLU A 67 -10.61 18.61 8.50
C GLU A 67 -11.90 18.12 9.17
N GLU A 68 -12.26 16.86 9.00
CA GLU A 68 -13.42 16.24 9.65
C GLU A 68 -13.16 15.90 11.12
N VAL A 69 -11.89 15.94 11.55
CA VAL A 69 -11.49 15.66 12.93
C VAL A 69 -11.13 16.95 13.65
N SER A 70 -11.92 17.33 14.66
CA SER A 70 -11.62 18.51 15.48
C SER A 70 -10.48 18.24 16.46
N LEU A 71 -9.41 19.02 16.36
CA LEU A 71 -8.24 18.96 17.26
C LEU A 71 -8.23 20.06 18.32
N GLN A 72 -9.34 20.79 18.52
CA GLN A 72 -9.37 21.91 19.49
C GLN A 72 -9.13 21.44 20.92
N LYS A 73 -9.78 20.35 21.31
CA LYS A 73 -9.56 19.75 22.63
C LYS A 73 -8.15 19.19 22.78
N ASP A 74 -7.66 18.52 21.78
CA ASP A 74 -6.30 17.93 21.78
C ASP A 74 -5.23 19.00 21.97
N ARG A 75 -5.41 20.19 21.37
CA ARG A 75 -4.50 21.31 21.54
C ARG A 75 -4.41 21.75 23.00
N SER A 76 -5.54 21.87 23.69
CA SER A 76 -5.58 22.26 25.11
C SER A 76 -5.02 21.16 26.01
N ASP A 77 -5.39 19.91 25.73
CA ASP A 77 -4.89 18.75 26.47
C ASP A 77 -3.37 18.60 26.34
N TYR A 78 -2.84 18.74 25.12
CA TYR A 78 -1.40 18.71 24.88
C TYR A 78 -0.67 19.83 25.62
N ALA A 79 -1.24 21.02 25.65
CA ALA A 79 -0.63 22.15 26.38
C ALA A 79 -0.47 21.85 27.88
N SER A 80 -1.41 21.11 28.46
CA SER A 80 -1.44 20.74 29.88
C SER A 80 -0.54 19.55 30.26
N LEU A 81 -0.02 18.80 29.28
CA LEU A 81 0.85 17.64 29.53
C LEU A 81 2.17 18.05 30.18
N ARG A 82 2.68 17.20 31.06
CA ARG A 82 4.03 17.30 31.63
C ARG A 82 5.10 17.09 30.53
N PRO A 83 6.32 17.60 30.71
CA PRO A 83 7.38 17.47 29.69
C PRO A 83 7.65 16.04 29.26
N GLU A 84 7.63 15.07 30.19
CA GLU A 84 7.87 13.65 29.89
C GLU A 84 6.75 13.07 29.02
N GLN A 85 5.51 13.44 29.31
CA GLN A 85 4.34 13.00 28.53
C GLN A 85 4.38 13.59 27.10
N LYS A 86 4.73 14.89 26.99
CA LYS A 86 4.94 15.53 25.69
C LYS A 86 6.04 14.84 24.88
N HIS A 87 7.14 14.49 25.55
CA HIS A 87 8.25 13.78 24.90
C HIS A 87 7.81 12.43 24.34
N ILE A 88 7.14 11.61 25.15
CA ILE A 88 6.64 10.29 24.74
C ILE A 88 5.66 10.42 23.59
N PHE A 89 4.67 11.29 23.73
CA PHE A 89 3.64 11.50 22.70
C PHE A 89 4.25 11.95 21.37
N THR A 90 5.09 12.97 21.41
CA THR A 90 5.74 13.52 20.20
C THR A 90 6.68 12.51 19.54
N SER A 91 7.42 11.74 20.34
CA SER A 91 8.33 10.71 19.83
C SER A 91 7.57 9.59 19.12
N ASN A 92 6.45 9.15 19.70
CA ASN A 92 5.59 8.15 19.06
C ASN A 92 5.01 8.65 17.72
N LEU A 93 4.52 9.89 17.68
CA LEU A 93 4.02 10.47 16.44
C LEU A 93 5.10 10.58 15.35
N LYS A 94 6.30 11.00 15.72
CA LYS A 94 7.43 11.04 14.77
C LYS A 94 7.77 9.65 14.23
N TYR A 95 7.73 8.64 15.07
CA TYR A 95 7.97 7.26 14.66
C TYR A 95 6.88 6.76 13.71
N GLN A 96 5.60 7.03 14.03
CA GLN A 96 4.47 6.69 13.16
C GLN A 96 4.57 7.36 11.80
N ILE A 97 4.88 8.65 11.73
CA ILE A 97 5.07 9.38 10.46
C ILE A 97 6.12 8.69 9.56
N LEU A 98 7.22 8.22 10.16
CA LEU A 98 8.24 7.47 9.42
C LEU A 98 7.69 6.15 8.90
N LEU A 99 7.01 5.38 9.75
CA LEU A 99 6.42 4.10 9.37
C LEU A 99 5.34 4.25 8.29
N ASP A 100 4.46 5.23 8.42
CA ASP A 100 3.42 5.52 7.44
C ASP A 100 4.00 5.94 6.09
N SER A 101 5.09 6.69 6.09
CA SER A 101 5.79 7.07 4.86
C SER A 101 6.37 5.85 4.13
N VAL A 102 6.90 4.88 4.87
CA VAL A 102 7.39 3.61 4.32
C VAL A 102 6.24 2.75 3.84
N GLN A 103 5.19 2.60 4.66
CA GLN A 103 4.02 1.79 4.36
C GLN A 103 3.23 2.36 3.17
N GLY A 104 3.14 3.68 3.03
CA GLY A 104 2.44 4.31 1.91
C GLY A 104 3.10 4.07 0.56
N ARG A 105 4.40 3.79 0.52
CA ARG A 105 5.16 3.53 -0.71
C ARG A 105 5.53 2.07 -0.91
N GLY A 106 5.84 1.37 0.17
CA GLY A 106 6.42 0.02 0.13
C GLY A 106 5.56 -1.00 -0.60
N PRO A 107 4.29 -1.18 -0.25
CA PRO A 107 3.42 -2.16 -0.90
C PRO A 107 3.27 -1.91 -2.40
N GLY A 108 3.04 -0.65 -2.81
CA GLY A 108 2.93 -0.30 -4.21
C GLY A 108 4.19 -0.64 -5.00
N MET A 109 5.35 -0.28 -4.48
CA MET A 109 6.65 -0.58 -5.13
C MET A 109 6.99 -2.07 -5.13
N ALA A 110 6.61 -2.79 -4.06
CA ALA A 110 6.99 -4.19 -3.88
C ALA A 110 6.05 -5.17 -4.60
N PHE A 111 4.77 -4.87 -4.69
CA PHE A 111 3.76 -5.83 -5.14
C PHE A 111 3.15 -5.48 -6.50
N LEU A 112 2.88 -4.20 -6.80
CA LEU A 112 2.25 -3.82 -8.06
C LEU A 112 2.99 -4.32 -9.31
N PRO A 113 4.33 -4.30 -9.38
CA PRO A 113 5.06 -4.80 -10.54
C PRO A 113 4.84 -6.29 -10.83
N TYR A 114 4.41 -7.04 -9.83
CA TYR A 114 4.20 -8.50 -9.94
C TYR A 114 2.73 -8.90 -9.92
N CYS A 115 1.83 -7.93 -9.77
CA CYS A 115 0.39 -8.18 -9.75
C CYS A 115 -0.10 -8.65 -11.12
N SER A 116 -0.93 -9.70 -11.12
CA SER A 116 -1.45 -10.31 -12.36
C SER A 116 -2.97 -10.27 -12.44
N LEU A 117 -3.64 -9.67 -11.45
CA LEU A 117 -5.10 -9.58 -11.39
C LEU A 117 -5.54 -8.13 -11.26
N PRO A 118 -6.45 -7.62 -12.12
CA PRO A 118 -6.90 -6.23 -12.09
C PRO A 118 -7.60 -5.84 -10.78
N GLU A 119 -8.41 -6.73 -10.22
CA GLU A 119 -9.08 -6.51 -8.94
C GLU A 119 -8.11 -6.42 -7.76
N LEU A 120 -6.98 -7.11 -7.83
CA LEU A 120 -5.94 -7.04 -6.82
C LEU A 120 -5.13 -5.74 -6.96
N GLU A 121 -4.80 -5.34 -8.19
CA GLU A 121 -4.14 -4.06 -8.46
C GLU A 121 -4.97 -2.87 -7.94
N ALA A 122 -6.28 -2.89 -8.18
CA ALA A 122 -7.18 -1.84 -7.72
C ALA A 122 -7.33 -1.80 -6.19
N CYS A 123 -7.13 -2.93 -5.51
CA CYS A 123 -7.27 -3.06 -4.06
C CYS A 123 -6.01 -2.58 -3.31
N MET A 124 -4.83 -2.62 -3.96
CA MET A 124 -3.55 -2.23 -3.37
C MET A 124 -3.29 -0.73 -3.46
#